data_617f0fcda3527c0b34fe3a2a0d568cfb
#
_entry.id   617f0fcda3527c0b34fe3a2a0d568cfb
#
_cell.length_a   1.000
_cell.length_b   1.000
_cell.length_c   1.000
_cell.angle_alpha   90.00
_cell.angle_beta   90.00
_cell.angle_gamma   90.00
#
_symmetry.space_group_name_H-M   'P 1'
#
loop_
_entity.id
_entity.type
_entity.pdbx_description
1 polymer ?
#
loop_
_entity_poly.entity_id
_entity_poly.type
_entity_poly.pdbx_seq_one_letter_code
_entity_poly.pdbx_strand_id
1 'polypeptide(L)'
;MDWTGGGYSAEELGGLPGAASAASLGCGNPTALATLAPGELVLDLGSGGGIDVLLSARRVSPGGKAYGLDMTDEMLELAEKNRAEAGTENVEFLKGEIENIPLPGDHVDVVISNCVINLSTDKAGVMGEAYRVLKPGGRFAVSDMVFLGDKRKLPAEVVRSVESWAGCVSGALEKDEYERLLGEAGFEEVSVEVTHAYDTGAATGSDCCGGSGCCDGTGAAAAAETEVPLASAFIRGRKPSERGTP
;
A
#
# COMPACT_ATOMS: atom_id res chain seq x y z
N MET A 1 -14.45 12.16 -4.71
CA MET A 1 -13.99 10.77 -4.90
C MET A 1 -14.03 10.10 -3.55
N ASP A 2 -14.77 9.02 -3.43
CA ASP A 2 -14.93 8.31 -2.16
C ASP A 2 -13.80 7.30 -2.06
N TRP A 3 -12.76 7.62 -1.29
CA TRP A 3 -11.57 6.78 -1.05
C TRP A 3 -11.79 5.76 0.06
N THR A 4 -12.98 5.73 0.65
CA THR A 4 -13.30 4.99 1.89
C THR A 4 -13.71 3.54 1.66
N GLY A 5 -13.32 2.92 0.56
CA GLY A 5 -13.74 1.56 0.26
C GLY A 5 -12.62 0.61 -0.16
N GLY A 6 -11.43 0.73 0.37
CA GLY A 6 -10.19 0.00 0.05
C GLY A 6 -10.24 -1.49 -0.31
N GLY A 7 -11.25 -1.94 -1.04
CA GLY A 7 -11.33 -3.32 -1.54
C GLY A 7 -11.73 -4.37 -0.50
N TYR A 8 -12.09 -3.99 0.72
CA TYR A 8 -12.58 -4.92 1.73
C TYR A 8 -14.07 -5.23 1.52
N SER A 9 -14.45 -6.50 1.63
CA SER A 9 -15.85 -6.90 1.58
C SER A 9 -16.59 -6.56 2.89
N ALA A 10 -17.91 -6.42 2.82
CA ALA A 10 -18.74 -6.20 4.01
C ALA A 10 -18.61 -7.34 5.04
N GLU A 11 -18.30 -8.56 4.59
CA GLU A 11 -18.06 -9.73 5.43
C GLU A 11 -16.74 -9.61 6.20
N GLU A 12 -15.67 -9.16 5.54
CA GLU A 12 -14.37 -8.90 6.16
C GLU A 12 -14.47 -7.80 7.23
N LEU A 13 -15.20 -6.72 6.92
CA LEU A 13 -15.42 -5.60 7.84
C LEU A 13 -16.41 -5.95 8.97
N GLY A 14 -17.36 -6.83 8.74
CA GLY A 14 -18.47 -7.17 9.65
C GLY A 14 -18.08 -7.80 10.99
N GLY A 15 -16.83 -7.97 11.27
CA GLY A 15 -16.35 -8.46 12.57
C GLY A 15 -15.17 -7.64 13.09
N LEU A 16 -14.91 -6.47 12.52
CA LEU A 16 -13.85 -5.55 12.94
C LEU A 16 -14.45 -4.33 13.66
N PRO A 17 -13.71 -3.75 14.61
CA PRO A 17 -14.08 -2.48 15.20
C PRO A 17 -14.20 -1.39 14.14
N GLY A 18 -15.27 -0.59 14.21
CA GLY A 18 -15.50 0.49 13.24
C GLY A 18 -14.37 1.53 13.17
N ALA A 19 -13.63 1.71 14.28
CA ALA A 19 -12.48 2.59 14.34
C ALA A 19 -11.29 2.07 13.50
N ALA A 20 -11.11 0.75 13.39
CA ALA A 20 -10.08 0.15 12.53
C ALA A 20 -10.35 0.46 11.05
N SER A 21 -11.61 0.31 10.63
CA SER A 21 -12.03 0.60 9.25
C SER A 21 -11.95 2.10 8.93
N ALA A 22 -12.31 2.96 9.87
CA ALA A 22 -12.28 4.42 9.69
C ALA A 22 -10.85 4.99 9.59
N ALA A 23 -9.88 4.33 10.19
CA ALA A 23 -8.46 4.72 10.15
C ALA A 23 -7.72 4.21 8.90
N SER A 24 -8.37 3.38 8.06
CA SER A 24 -7.76 2.85 6.85
C SER A 24 -7.74 3.90 5.73
N LEU A 25 -6.55 4.23 5.28
CA LEU A 25 -6.28 5.09 4.10
C LEU A 25 -5.72 4.26 2.93
N GLY A 26 -5.89 2.93 2.98
CA GLY A 26 -5.29 2.01 2.03
C GLY A 26 -5.88 2.07 0.62
N CYS A 27 -5.06 1.72 -0.37
CA CYS A 27 -5.40 1.71 -1.80
C CYS A 27 -5.90 0.35 -2.29
N GLY A 28 -6.02 -0.65 -1.41
CA GLY A 28 -6.42 -2.02 -1.76
C GLY A 28 -6.57 -2.92 -0.54
N ASN A 29 -6.71 -4.23 -0.80
CA ASN A 29 -6.80 -5.26 0.23
C ASN A 29 -5.60 -6.24 0.09
N PRO A 30 -4.44 -5.92 0.66
CA PRO A 30 -3.26 -6.78 0.54
C PRO A 30 -3.47 -8.15 1.17
N THR A 31 -4.30 -8.25 2.22
CA THR A 31 -4.56 -9.51 2.92
C THR A 31 -5.32 -10.53 2.04
N ALA A 32 -6.25 -10.05 1.20
CA ALA A 32 -6.97 -10.90 0.24
C ALA A 32 -6.05 -11.36 -0.89
N LEU A 33 -5.19 -10.46 -1.35
CA LEU A 33 -4.30 -10.69 -2.49
C LEU A 33 -3.06 -11.52 -2.11
N ALA A 34 -2.62 -11.47 -0.85
CA ALA A 34 -1.45 -12.21 -0.35
C ALA A 34 -1.69 -13.73 -0.23
N THR A 35 -2.92 -14.19 -0.32
CA THR A 35 -3.30 -15.62 -0.18
C THR A 35 -2.71 -16.25 1.10
N LEU A 36 -3.07 -15.67 2.25
CA LEU A 36 -2.59 -16.10 3.57
C LEU A 36 -3.11 -17.49 3.94
N ALA A 37 -2.28 -18.30 4.58
CA ALA A 37 -2.60 -19.66 5.00
C ALA A 37 -2.47 -19.83 6.53
N PRO A 38 -3.26 -20.76 7.13
CA PRO A 38 -3.12 -21.09 8.55
C PRO A 38 -1.68 -21.48 8.93
N GLY A 39 -1.22 -20.97 10.07
CA GLY A 39 0.12 -21.23 10.59
C GLY A 39 1.19 -20.23 10.13
N GLU A 40 0.91 -19.35 9.19
CA GLU A 40 1.88 -18.36 8.71
C GLU A 40 2.09 -17.21 9.71
N LEU A 41 3.29 -16.64 9.70
CA LEU A 41 3.66 -15.42 10.38
C LEU A 41 3.62 -14.27 9.36
N VAL A 42 2.78 -13.27 9.61
CA VAL A 42 2.57 -12.12 8.71
C VAL A 42 3.06 -10.85 9.37
N LEU A 43 3.73 -9.98 8.62
CA LEU A 43 4.09 -8.63 9.05
C LEU A 43 3.42 -7.61 8.15
N ASP A 44 2.72 -6.66 8.76
CA ASP A 44 2.11 -5.51 8.11
C ASP A 44 2.97 -4.27 8.36
N LEU A 45 3.48 -3.66 7.29
CA LEU A 45 4.31 -2.45 7.34
C LEU A 45 3.43 -1.19 7.31
N GLY A 46 3.49 -0.38 8.36
CA GLY A 46 2.65 0.80 8.55
C GLY A 46 1.21 0.41 8.85
N SER A 47 1.03 -0.40 9.89
CA SER A 47 -0.24 -1.04 10.21
C SER A 47 -1.36 -0.08 10.64
N GLY A 48 -1.04 1.18 10.99
CA GLY A 48 -2.01 2.17 11.42
C GLY A 48 -2.93 1.64 12.53
N GLY A 49 -4.25 1.78 12.35
CA GLY A 49 -5.26 1.26 13.30
C GLY A 49 -5.40 -0.26 13.34
N GLY A 50 -4.58 -1.02 12.62
CA GLY A 50 -4.46 -2.48 12.69
C GLY A 50 -5.46 -3.28 11.87
N ILE A 51 -6.15 -2.70 10.88
CA ILE A 51 -7.17 -3.40 10.09
C ILE A 51 -6.60 -4.63 9.37
N ASP A 52 -5.50 -4.47 8.63
CA ASP A 52 -4.87 -5.55 7.88
C ASP A 52 -4.23 -6.60 8.80
N VAL A 53 -3.73 -6.18 9.97
CA VAL A 53 -3.21 -7.09 11.01
C VAL A 53 -4.31 -7.98 11.57
N LEU A 54 -5.47 -7.42 11.93
CA LEU A 54 -6.61 -8.16 12.46
C LEU A 54 -7.19 -9.14 11.42
N LEU A 55 -7.29 -8.72 10.16
CA LEU A 55 -7.72 -9.59 9.06
C LEU A 55 -6.70 -10.72 8.82
N SER A 56 -5.40 -10.40 8.82
CA SER A 56 -4.33 -11.39 8.70
C SER A 56 -4.38 -12.42 9.83
N ALA A 57 -4.52 -11.97 11.08
CA ALA A 57 -4.59 -12.84 12.25
C ALA A 57 -5.70 -13.87 12.16
N ARG A 58 -6.87 -13.48 11.64
CA ARG A 58 -7.99 -14.41 11.38
C ARG A 58 -7.65 -15.44 10.32
N ARG A 59 -7.04 -15.00 9.20
CA ARG A 59 -6.72 -15.86 8.06
C ARG A 59 -5.61 -16.88 8.36
N VAL A 60 -4.63 -16.49 9.19
CA VAL A 60 -3.52 -17.38 9.57
C VAL A 60 -3.84 -18.28 10.76
N SER A 61 -4.99 -18.12 11.38
CA SER A 61 -5.46 -19.00 12.46
C SER A 61 -5.93 -20.35 11.92
N PRO A 62 -5.68 -21.48 12.61
CA PRO A 62 -4.91 -21.59 13.84
C PRO A 62 -3.40 -21.66 13.62
N GLY A 63 -2.64 -21.33 14.65
CA GLY A 63 -1.19 -21.53 14.71
C GLY A 63 -0.33 -20.43 14.11
N GLY A 64 -0.91 -19.51 13.33
CA GLY A 64 -0.23 -18.34 12.78
C GLY A 64 -0.34 -17.12 13.67
N LYS A 65 0.44 -16.08 13.34
CA LYS A 65 0.48 -14.80 14.06
C LYS A 65 0.64 -13.64 13.09
N ALA A 66 0.01 -12.51 13.40
CA ALA A 66 0.18 -11.27 12.67
C ALA A 66 0.92 -10.22 13.52
N TYR A 67 1.89 -9.57 12.91
CA TYR A 67 2.62 -8.44 13.45
C TYR A 67 2.19 -7.17 12.72
N GLY A 68 1.96 -6.09 13.46
CA GLY A 68 1.75 -4.75 12.89
C GLY A 68 2.89 -3.84 13.30
N LEU A 69 3.56 -3.22 12.33
CA LEU A 69 4.61 -2.25 12.56
C LEU A 69 4.11 -0.84 12.26
N ASP A 70 4.24 0.07 13.21
CA ASP A 70 3.96 1.50 13.00
C ASP A 70 4.95 2.36 13.78
N MET A 71 5.25 3.55 13.27
CA MET A 71 6.19 4.47 13.89
C MET A 71 5.54 5.40 14.93
N THR A 72 4.20 5.52 14.92
CA THR A 72 3.45 6.48 15.73
C THR A 72 2.79 5.81 16.94
N ASP A 73 2.94 6.42 18.12
CA ASP A 73 2.34 5.91 19.36
C ASP A 73 0.81 5.93 19.28
N GLU A 74 0.24 6.98 18.67
CA GLU A 74 -1.21 7.15 18.54
C GLU A 74 -1.86 6.03 17.72
N MET A 75 -1.20 5.58 16.64
CA MET A 75 -1.69 4.47 15.82
C MET A 75 -1.57 3.13 16.56
N LEU A 76 -0.46 2.91 17.26
CA LEU A 76 -0.28 1.71 18.07
C LEU A 76 -1.28 1.61 19.22
N GLU A 77 -1.59 2.71 19.89
CA GLU A 77 -2.63 2.75 20.95
C GLU A 77 -4.01 2.43 20.34
N LEU A 78 -4.34 2.99 19.19
CA LEU A 78 -5.58 2.70 18.47
C LEU A 78 -5.65 1.22 18.05
N ALA A 79 -4.56 0.69 17.51
CA ALA A 79 -4.47 -0.69 17.05
C ALA A 79 -4.63 -1.69 18.22
N GLU A 80 -4.00 -1.42 19.38
CA GLU A 80 -4.17 -2.23 20.58
C GLU A 80 -5.61 -2.19 21.12
N LYS A 81 -6.25 -1.02 21.11
CA LYS A 81 -7.67 -0.90 21.45
C LYS A 81 -8.55 -1.73 20.51
N ASN A 82 -8.31 -1.63 19.21
CA ASN A 82 -9.05 -2.39 18.20
C ASN A 82 -8.81 -3.90 18.35
N ARG A 83 -7.59 -4.34 18.67
CA ARG A 83 -7.25 -5.74 18.96
C ARG A 83 -8.05 -6.26 20.17
N ALA A 84 -8.07 -5.48 21.25
CA ALA A 84 -8.81 -5.85 22.46
C ALA A 84 -10.32 -5.95 22.20
N GLU A 85 -10.90 -5.00 21.45
CA GLU A 85 -12.31 -4.99 21.07
C GLU A 85 -12.68 -6.18 20.17
N ALA A 86 -11.78 -6.53 19.22
CA ALA A 86 -11.95 -7.69 18.34
C ALA A 86 -11.72 -9.05 19.05
N GLY A 87 -11.18 -9.06 20.27
CA GLY A 87 -10.84 -10.28 21.01
C GLY A 87 -9.77 -11.13 20.32
N THR A 88 -8.85 -10.52 19.55
CA THR A 88 -7.85 -11.22 18.77
C THR A 88 -6.57 -11.39 19.58
N GLU A 89 -6.13 -12.63 19.79
CA GLU A 89 -4.99 -12.95 20.68
C GLU A 89 -3.67 -13.16 19.90
N ASN A 90 -3.73 -13.61 18.65
CA ASN A 90 -2.56 -13.91 17.82
C ASN A 90 -2.06 -12.69 17.03
N VAL A 91 -2.00 -11.54 17.69
CA VAL A 91 -1.52 -10.25 17.17
C VAL A 91 -0.47 -9.67 18.09
N GLU A 92 0.53 -9.01 17.52
CA GLU A 92 1.51 -8.20 18.23
C GLU A 92 1.80 -6.92 17.45
N PHE A 93 1.73 -5.77 18.13
CA PHE A 93 2.11 -4.50 17.54
C PHE A 93 3.51 -4.09 17.97
N LEU A 94 4.29 -3.60 17.01
CA LEU A 94 5.70 -3.24 17.15
C LEU A 94 5.86 -1.75 16.82
N LYS A 95 6.58 -1.03 17.67
CA LYS A 95 7.00 0.33 17.36
C LYS A 95 8.30 0.32 16.60
N GLY A 96 8.33 0.96 15.43
CA GLY A 96 9.55 1.06 14.62
C GLY A 96 9.26 1.68 13.26
N GLU A 97 10.34 1.90 12.52
CA GLU A 97 10.33 2.41 11.15
C GLU A 97 10.40 1.24 10.16
N ILE A 98 9.78 1.39 8.99
CA ILE A 98 9.78 0.34 7.96
C ILE A 98 11.14 0.16 7.30
N GLU A 99 12.03 1.14 7.44
CA GLU A 99 13.45 1.10 7.04
C GLU A 99 14.37 0.38 8.06
N ASN A 100 13.85 0.07 9.26
CA ASN A 100 14.59 -0.60 10.33
C ASN A 100 13.64 -1.47 11.18
N ILE A 101 13.23 -2.60 10.63
CA ILE A 101 12.21 -3.49 11.22
C ILE A 101 12.75 -4.19 12.47
N PRO A 102 12.10 -4.06 13.65
CA PRO A 102 12.57 -4.64 14.92
C PRO A 102 12.26 -6.15 15.03
N LEU A 103 12.48 -6.90 13.96
CA LEU A 103 12.38 -8.35 13.90
C LEU A 103 13.69 -8.95 13.39
N PRO A 104 14.03 -10.17 13.81
CA PRO A 104 15.21 -10.86 13.27
C PRO A 104 15.04 -11.19 11.78
N GLY A 105 16.15 -11.50 11.11
CA GLY A 105 16.11 -12.03 9.75
C GLY A 105 15.42 -13.40 9.70
N ASP A 106 14.86 -13.74 8.54
CA ASP A 106 14.21 -15.03 8.27
C ASP A 106 13.10 -15.40 9.27
N HIS A 107 12.31 -14.40 9.70
CA HIS A 107 11.33 -14.55 10.77
C HIS A 107 9.89 -14.76 10.27
N VAL A 108 9.46 -14.00 9.27
CA VAL A 108 8.06 -14.00 8.80
C VAL A 108 7.89 -14.71 7.46
N ASP A 109 6.73 -15.28 7.23
CA ASP A 109 6.40 -15.98 5.98
C ASP A 109 5.89 -15.00 4.92
N VAL A 110 5.22 -13.93 5.36
CA VAL A 110 4.61 -12.92 4.48
C VAL A 110 4.85 -11.52 5.03
N VAL A 111 5.24 -10.61 4.16
CA VAL A 111 5.21 -9.15 4.41
C VAL A 111 4.08 -8.55 3.56
N ILE A 112 3.20 -7.80 4.20
CA ILE A 112 2.16 -7.00 3.55
C ILE A 112 2.36 -5.52 3.85
N SER A 113 1.75 -4.66 3.05
CA SER A 113 1.62 -3.22 3.32
C SER A 113 0.49 -2.63 2.47
N ASN A 114 -0.08 -1.51 2.92
CA ASN A 114 -1.17 -0.83 2.23
C ASN A 114 -0.91 0.68 2.16
N CYS A 115 -0.43 1.17 1.02
CA CYS A 115 -0.15 2.59 0.74
C CYS A 115 0.87 3.28 1.67
N VAL A 116 1.81 2.55 2.27
CA VAL A 116 2.78 3.11 3.22
C VAL A 116 4.18 3.25 2.62
N ILE A 117 4.62 2.32 1.77
CA ILE A 117 5.99 2.33 1.23
C ILE A 117 6.29 3.62 0.47
N ASN A 118 5.29 4.18 -0.20
CA ASN A 118 5.42 5.45 -0.91
C ASN A 118 5.73 6.64 -0.01
N LEU A 119 5.44 6.55 1.30
CA LEU A 119 5.75 7.60 2.28
C LEU A 119 7.23 7.61 2.70
N SER A 120 7.92 6.48 2.55
CA SER A 120 9.34 6.37 2.87
C SER A 120 10.21 7.21 1.92
N THR A 121 11.26 7.81 2.45
CA THR A 121 12.31 8.49 1.67
C THR A 121 13.43 7.54 1.24
N ASP A 122 13.54 6.36 1.88
CA ASP A 122 14.50 5.29 1.56
C ASP A 122 13.79 3.99 1.18
N LYS A 123 13.17 3.98 0.02
CA LYS A 123 12.44 2.82 -0.47
C LYS A 123 13.32 1.59 -0.71
N ALA A 124 14.59 1.81 -1.08
CA ALA A 124 15.56 0.72 -1.22
C ALA A 124 15.85 0.05 0.14
N GLY A 125 16.00 0.85 1.20
CA GLY A 125 16.11 0.35 2.58
C GLY A 125 14.90 -0.47 3.00
N VAL A 126 13.68 0.01 2.70
CA VAL A 126 12.44 -0.73 2.97
C VAL A 126 12.42 -2.10 2.29
N MET A 127 12.79 -2.16 1.00
CA MET A 127 12.84 -3.44 0.25
C MET A 127 13.88 -4.38 0.84
N GLY A 128 15.06 -3.85 1.25
CA GLY A 128 16.12 -4.61 1.91
C GLY A 128 15.68 -5.18 3.26
N GLU A 129 14.99 -4.40 4.08
CA GLU A 129 14.47 -4.84 5.38
C GLU A 129 13.33 -5.87 5.23
N ALA A 130 12.40 -5.64 4.30
CA ALA A 130 11.36 -6.62 3.98
C ALA A 130 11.98 -7.96 3.54
N TYR A 131 13.00 -7.90 2.67
CA TYR A 131 13.74 -9.10 2.25
C TYR A 131 14.45 -9.77 3.43
N ARG A 132 15.09 -9.00 4.31
CA ARG A 132 15.82 -9.50 5.47
C ARG A 132 14.92 -10.30 6.41
N VAL A 133 13.75 -9.75 6.75
CA VAL A 133 12.84 -10.38 7.72
C VAL A 133 12.05 -11.55 7.16
N LEU A 134 11.88 -11.64 5.84
CA LEU A 134 11.23 -12.78 5.20
C LEU A 134 12.07 -14.04 5.30
N LYS A 135 11.43 -15.16 5.61
CA LYS A 135 12.02 -16.50 5.49
C LYS A 135 12.36 -16.83 4.04
N PRO A 136 13.33 -17.72 3.77
CA PRO A 136 13.49 -18.30 2.44
C PRO A 136 12.18 -18.88 1.92
N GLY A 137 11.80 -18.53 0.69
CA GLY A 137 10.49 -18.85 0.10
C GLY A 137 9.34 -17.95 0.54
N GLY A 138 9.59 -17.00 1.42
CA GLY A 138 8.58 -16.02 1.90
C GLY A 138 8.12 -15.05 0.81
N ARG A 139 6.96 -14.43 1.03
CA ARG A 139 6.27 -13.57 0.05
C ARG A 139 6.19 -12.12 0.50
N PHE A 140 6.46 -11.23 -0.44
CA PHE A 140 6.16 -9.81 -0.37
C PHE A 140 4.88 -9.55 -1.15
N ALA A 141 3.87 -8.91 -0.55
CA ALA A 141 2.54 -8.75 -1.13
C ALA A 141 1.92 -7.41 -0.68
N VAL A 142 2.08 -6.38 -1.48
CA VAL A 142 1.78 -4.99 -1.13
C VAL A 142 0.75 -4.39 -2.09
N SER A 143 -0.16 -3.61 -1.53
CA SER A 143 -1.06 -2.72 -2.29
C SER A 143 -0.53 -1.29 -2.19
N ASP A 144 -0.20 -0.67 -3.32
CA ASP A 144 0.31 0.70 -3.33
C ASP A 144 -0.06 1.45 -4.62
N MET A 145 0.11 2.77 -4.59
CA MET A 145 -0.05 3.63 -5.76
C MET A 145 1.21 3.58 -6.63
N VAL A 146 1.02 3.47 -7.94
CA VAL A 146 2.12 3.46 -8.90
C VAL A 146 1.84 4.40 -10.07
N PHE A 147 2.90 4.95 -10.66
CA PHE A 147 2.82 5.58 -11.96
C PHE A 147 3.02 4.54 -13.06
N LEU A 148 2.15 4.59 -14.09
CA LEU A 148 2.22 3.68 -15.24
C LEU A 148 3.15 4.17 -16.37
N GLY A 149 3.83 5.30 -16.17
CA GLY A 149 4.73 5.92 -17.14
C GLY A 149 5.81 6.76 -16.47
N ASP A 150 6.66 7.37 -17.30
CA ASP A 150 7.80 8.16 -16.85
C ASP A 150 7.34 9.49 -16.22
N LYS A 151 7.47 9.63 -14.91
CA LYS A 151 7.14 10.84 -14.15
C LYS A 151 7.85 12.10 -14.67
N ARG A 152 9.04 11.96 -15.24
CA ARG A 152 9.83 13.09 -15.78
C ARG A 152 9.19 13.71 -17.01
N LYS A 153 8.27 13.00 -17.65
CA LYS A 153 7.51 13.47 -18.82
C LYS A 153 6.21 14.17 -18.43
N LEU A 154 5.85 14.17 -17.16
CA LEU A 154 4.66 14.86 -16.69
C LEU A 154 4.85 16.38 -16.79
N PRO A 155 3.85 17.14 -17.26
CA PRO A 155 3.87 18.59 -17.23
C PRO A 155 4.05 19.11 -15.81
N ALA A 156 4.78 20.22 -15.64
CA ALA A 156 5.04 20.81 -14.32
C ALA A 156 3.77 21.16 -13.53
N GLU A 157 2.68 21.43 -14.21
CA GLU A 157 1.36 21.68 -13.59
C GLU A 157 0.78 20.42 -12.98
N VAL A 158 0.92 19.29 -13.68
CA VAL A 158 0.50 17.97 -13.21
C VAL A 158 1.35 17.55 -12.00
N VAL A 159 2.68 17.73 -12.07
CA VAL A 159 3.57 17.45 -10.94
C VAL A 159 3.14 18.23 -9.69
N ARG A 160 2.88 19.53 -9.82
CA ARG A 160 2.40 20.36 -8.69
C ARG A 160 1.03 19.92 -8.18
N SER A 161 0.14 19.49 -9.05
CA SER A 161 -1.17 18.95 -8.66
C SER A 161 -1.00 17.64 -7.87
N VAL A 162 -0.14 16.74 -8.34
CA VAL A 162 0.19 15.48 -7.68
C VAL A 162 0.86 15.71 -6.32
N GLU A 163 1.78 16.68 -6.21
CA GLU A 163 2.42 17.06 -4.95
C GLU A 163 1.42 17.60 -3.91
N SER A 164 0.28 18.15 -4.34
CA SER A 164 -0.79 18.59 -3.44
C SER A 164 -1.69 17.46 -2.94
N TRP A 165 -1.56 16.26 -3.50
CA TRP A 165 -2.31 15.08 -3.10
C TRP A 165 -1.68 14.44 -1.86
N ALA A 166 -2.38 13.46 -1.26
CA ALA A 166 -1.85 12.73 -0.12
C ALA A 166 -0.44 12.19 -0.41
N GLY A 167 0.44 12.18 0.61
CA GLY A 167 1.86 11.81 0.46
C GLY A 167 2.13 10.49 -0.26
N CYS A 168 1.20 9.54 -0.22
CA CYS A 168 1.29 8.27 -0.95
C CYS A 168 1.29 8.44 -2.48
N VAL A 169 0.70 9.52 -3.00
CA VAL A 169 0.69 9.81 -4.45
C VAL A 169 1.95 10.53 -4.86
N SER A 170 2.36 11.56 -4.10
CA SER A 170 3.58 12.34 -4.41
C SER A 170 4.85 11.48 -4.36
N GLY A 171 4.89 10.52 -3.43
CA GLY A 171 5.98 9.56 -3.28
C GLY A 171 5.86 8.29 -4.12
N ALA A 172 4.77 8.12 -4.89
CA ALA A 172 4.54 6.89 -5.65
C ALA A 172 5.69 6.59 -6.64
N LEU A 173 6.10 5.33 -6.70
CA LEU A 173 7.11 4.84 -7.64
C LEU A 173 6.50 4.64 -9.04
N GLU A 174 7.34 4.69 -10.06
CA GLU A 174 7.01 4.13 -11.37
C GLU A 174 6.96 2.60 -11.26
N LYS A 175 6.11 1.96 -12.08
CA LYS A 175 6.00 0.50 -12.09
C LYS A 175 7.36 -0.18 -12.27
N ASP A 176 8.13 0.25 -13.26
CA ASP A 176 9.44 -0.35 -13.56
C ASP A 176 10.46 -0.08 -12.44
N GLU A 177 10.33 1.05 -11.73
CA GLU A 177 11.17 1.37 -10.59
C GLU A 177 10.88 0.44 -9.40
N TYR A 178 9.61 0.11 -9.16
CA TYR A 178 9.22 -0.87 -8.14
C TYR A 178 9.82 -2.25 -8.44
N GLU A 179 9.67 -2.72 -9.70
CA GLU A 179 10.23 -4.00 -10.14
C GLU A 179 11.75 -4.03 -9.99
N ARG A 180 12.44 -2.95 -10.37
CA ARG A 180 13.89 -2.81 -10.23
C ARG A 180 14.34 -2.87 -8.77
N LEU A 181 13.72 -2.09 -7.87
CA LEU A 181 14.10 -2.05 -6.44
C LEU A 181 13.90 -3.40 -5.76
N LEU A 182 12.81 -4.11 -6.06
CA LEU A 182 12.60 -5.46 -5.54
C LEU A 182 13.65 -6.44 -6.06
N GLY A 183 13.97 -6.38 -7.35
CA GLY A 183 15.03 -7.23 -7.94
C GLY A 183 16.41 -6.94 -7.33
N GLU A 184 16.76 -5.67 -7.10
CA GLU A 184 18.02 -5.25 -6.46
C GLU A 184 18.09 -5.72 -4.99
N ALA A 185 16.96 -5.78 -4.28
CA ALA A 185 16.89 -6.35 -2.93
C ALA A 185 17.01 -7.87 -2.91
N GLY A 186 16.91 -8.56 -4.07
CA GLY A 186 17.08 -10.00 -4.21
C GLY A 186 15.79 -10.79 -4.37
N PHE A 187 14.63 -10.12 -4.53
CA PHE A 187 13.36 -10.79 -4.81
C PHE A 187 13.35 -11.38 -6.23
N GLU A 188 12.74 -12.55 -6.36
CA GLU A 188 12.41 -13.23 -7.62
C GLU A 188 10.89 -13.21 -7.82
N GLU A 189 10.41 -13.62 -8.99
CA GLU A 189 8.97 -13.67 -9.36
C GLU A 189 8.28 -12.31 -9.11
N VAL A 190 8.98 -11.22 -9.37
CA VAL A 190 8.45 -9.87 -9.16
C VAL A 190 7.37 -9.56 -10.18
N SER A 191 6.24 -9.04 -9.71
CA SER A 191 5.15 -8.56 -10.58
C SER A 191 4.46 -7.34 -9.98
N VAL A 192 4.03 -6.43 -10.84
CA VAL A 192 3.21 -5.26 -10.51
C VAL A 192 1.93 -5.32 -11.36
N GLU A 193 0.83 -5.69 -10.73
CA GLU A 193 -0.48 -5.85 -11.36
C GLU A 193 -1.37 -4.65 -11.03
N VAL A 194 -1.82 -3.92 -12.04
CA VAL A 194 -2.77 -2.81 -11.86
C VAL A 194 -4.12 -3.36 -11.41
N THR A 195 -4.60 -2.88 -10.28
CA THR A 195 -5.91 -3.23 -9.73
C THR A 195 -6.98 -2.20 -10.06
N HIS A 196 -6.58 -0.91 -10.11
CA HIS A 196 -7.48 0.19 -10.48
C HIS A 196 -6.68 1.34 -11.09
N ALA A 197 -7.06 1.79 -12.29
CA ALA A 197 -6.48 2.97 -12.92
C ALA A 197 -7.34 4.20 -12.62
N TYR A 198 -6.70 5.31 -12.26
CA TYR A 198 -7.39 6.57 -11.95
C TYR A 198 -7.35 7.49 -13.16
N ASP A 199 -8.54 7.89 -13.61
CA ASP A 199 -8.68 8.94 -14.62
C ASP A 199 -8.52 10.31 -13.93
N THR A 200 -7.39 10.95 -14.16
CA THR A 200 -7.07 12.26 -13.57
C THR A 200 -7.53 13.44 -14.45
N GLY A 201 -8.15 13.17 -15.58
CA GLY A 201 -8.69 14.19 -16.50
C GLY A 201 -9.81 15.07 -15.91
N ALA A 202 -10.38 14.67 -14.77
CA ALA A 202 -11.48 15.38 -14.13
C ALA A 202 -11.06 16.49 -13.14
N ALA A 203 -9.77 16.68 -12.87
CA ALA A 203 -9.30 17.63 -11.86
C ALA A 203 -9.20 19.11 -12.34
N THR A 204 -9.50 19.40 -13.60
CA THR A 204 -9.52 20.77 -14.14
C THR A 204 -10.94 21.33 -14.34
N GLY A 205 -11.95 20.71 -13.74
CA GLY A 205 -13.31 21.22 -13.71
C GLY A 205 -13.39 22.47 -12.84
N SER A 206 -13.12 23.62 -13.43
CA SER A 206 -13.56 24.89 -12.89
C SER A 206 -15.09 24.90 -12.94
N ASP A 207 -15.74 24.62 -11.83
CA ASP A 207 -17.10 25.10 -11.59
C ASP A 207 -17.09 26.64 -11.59
N CYS A 208 -17.14 27.20 -12.76
CA CYS A 208 -17.40 28.63 -12.94
C CYS A 208 -18.78 28.84 -13.56
N CYS A 209 -19.68 29.31 -12.71
CA CYS A 209 -20.74 30.25 -13.02
C CYS A 209 -21.97 29.75 -13.76
N GLY A 210 -23.01 29.52 -13.00
CA GLY A 210 -24.35 29.87 -13.43
C GLY A 210 -24.45 31.37 -13.71
N GLY A 211 -24.60 31.76 -14.96
CA GLY A 211 -24.80 33.15 -15.38
C GLY A 211 -24.77 33.25 -16.89
N SER A 212 -25.96 33.50 -17.50
CA SER A 212 -26.19 33.78 -18.91
C SER A 212 -25.31 34.95 -19.41
N GLY A 213 -24.52 34.73 -20.47
CA GLY A 213 -23.89 35.83 -21.21
C GLY A 213 -22.76 35.41 -22.12
N CYS A 214 -23.01 35.48 -23.38
CA CYS A 214 -22.17 35.39 -24.57
C CYS A 214 -20.67 35.67 -24.40
N CYS A 215 -19.83 34.81 -24.97
CA CYS A 215 -18.60 35.23 -25.66
C CYS A 215 -18.38 34.34 -26.88
N ASP A 216 -18.66 34.88 -28.06
CA ASP A 216 -18.10 34.46 -29.32
C ASP A 216 -16.57 34.69 -29.25
N GLY A 217 -15.79 33.73 -29.59
CA GLY A 217 -14.32 33.85 -29.60
C GLY A 217 -13.64 32.55 -30.03
N THR A 218 -13.53 32.37 -31.35
CA THR A 218 -12.67 31.38 -32.01
C THR A 218 -11.28 31.27 -31.37
N GLY A 219 -11.01 30.16 -30.71
CA GLY A 219 -9.71 29.86 -30.13
C GLY A 219 -9.74 28.50 -29.46
N ALA A 220 -10.04 27.45 -30.26
CA ALA A 220 -9.86 26.08 -29.78
C ALA A 220 -8.35 25.76 -29.72
N ALA A 221 -7.69 26.23 -28.64
CA ALA A 221 -6.50 25.57 -28.18
C ALA A 221 -6.99 24.28 -27.53
N ALA A 222 -6.80 23.16 -28.22
CA ALA A 222 -6.96 21.84 -27.65
C ALA A 222 -6.07 21.76 -26.40
N ALA A 223 -6.67 21.93 -25.22
CA ALA A 223 -6.04 21.51 -24.00
C ALA A 223 -5.84 20.00 -24.15
N ALA A 224 -4.60 19.59 -24.40
CA ALA A 224 -4.24 18.19 -24.33
C ALA A 224 -4.60 17.75 -22.91
N GLU A 225 -5.63 16.95 -22.78
CA GLU A 225 -5.97 16.26 -21.54
C GLU A 225 -4.78 15.38 -21.20
N THR A 226 -3.92 15.88 -20.33
CA THR A 226 -2.74 15.12 -19.90
C THR A 226 -3.22 14.21 -18.81
N GLU A 227 -3.63 13.00 -19.18
CA GLU A 227 -3.90 11.94 -18.22
C GLU A 227 -2.65 11.72 -17.36
N VAL A 228 -2.78 11.82 -16.04
CA VAL A 228 -1.77 11.35 -15.12
C VAL A 228 -1.94 9.85 -15.01
N PRO A 229 -1.02 9.05 -15.50
CA PRO A 229 -1.15 7.60 -15.50
C PRO A 229 -0.87 7.04 -14.10
N LEU A 230 -1.80 7.27 -13.17
CA LEU A 230 -1.75 6.82 -11.79
C LEU A 230 -2.69 5.64 -11.58
N ALA A 231 -2.23 4.64 -10.84
CA ALA A 231 -3.02 3.44 -10.58
C ALA A 231 -2.75 2.90 -9.17
N SER A 232 -3.75 2.24 -8.58
CA SER A 232 -3.51 1.28 -7.53
C SER A 232 -2.98 0.00 -8.16
N ALA A 233 -1.98 -0.60 -7.53
CA ALA A 233 -1.39 -1.84 -8.00
C ALA A 233 -1.18 -2.81 -6.85
N PHE A 234 -1.20 -4.09 -7.18
CA PHE A 234 -0.74 -5.16 -6.30
C PHE A 234 0.66 -5.58 -6.72
N ILE A 235 1.59 -5.44 -5.80
CA ILE A 235 3.02 -5.66 -6.00
C ILE A 235 3.41 -6.94 -5.26
N ARG A 236 4.04 -7.87 -5.97
CA ARG A 236 4.50 -9.14 -5.43
C ARG A 236 5.99 -9.33 -5.66
N GLY A 237 6.60 -10.07 -4.74
CA GLY A 237 7.94 -10.60 -4.87
C GLY A 237 8.09 -11.83 -3.99
N ARG A 238 9.03 -12.69 -4.30
CA ARG A 238 9.33 -13.88 -3.51
C ARG A 238 10.79 -13.90 -3.12
N LYS A 239 11.09 -14.13 -1.85
CA LYS A 239 12.45 -14.44 -1.42
C LYS A 239 12.81 -15.84 -1.91
N PRO A 240 13.92 -16.04 -2.62
CA PRO A 240 14.34 -17.37 -3.05
C PRO A 240 14.33 -18.38 -1.90
N SER A 241 13.84 -19.58 -2.17
CA SER A 241 14.10 -20.70 -1.27
C SER A 241 15.58 -20.95 -1.24
N GLU A 242 16.16 -21.31 -0.09
CA GLU A 242 17.60 -21.62 -0.01
C GLU A 242 17.98 -22.49 -1.23
N ARG A 243 18.94 -21.99 -2.01
CA ARG A 243 19.50 -22.80 -3.07
C ARG A 243 20.11 -24.02 -2.40
N GLY A 244 19.55 -25.20 -2.67
CA GLY A 244 20.22 -26.43 -2.32
C GLY A 244 21.65 -26.31 -2.84
N THR A 245 22.60 -26.33 -1.94
CA THR A 245 24.04 -26.36 -2.28
C THR A 245 24.23 -27.55 -3.24
N PRO A 246 24.81 -27.33 -4.41
CA PRO A 246 25.05 -28.42 -5.36
C PRO A 246 25.95 -29.52 -4.77
#